data_219c7c2fcbaedaeec24b6d262c8d9814
#
_entry.id   219c7c2fcbaedaeec24b6d262c8d9814
#
_cell.length_a   1.000
_cell.length_b   1.000
_cell.length_c   1.000
_cell.angle_alpha   90.00
_cell.angle_beta   90.00
_cell.angle_gamma   90.00
#
_symmetry.space_group_name_H-M   'P 1'
#
loop_
_entity.id
_entity.type
_entity.pdbx_description
1 polymer ?
#
loop_
_entity_poly.entity_id
_entity_poly.type
_entity_poly.pdbx_seq_one_letter_code
_entity_poly.pdbx_strand_id
1 'polypeptide(L)'
;LQYGIPLDIARQCEKTDIPCPALADYLAKGYVLYRKELKQALTFHKRYWREHRLETKEKLKNIFGHKIPPYTVRLNLQCDGISNWYGTDISINAFQYLRPEKHRHVRTLLWELILSQTFMDIRKRYSADEFDDNQVWGMAELTAVSCIQTDFEHNSEDWSIGYEELEPRREMVKFIYQRRKNFRDYLE
;
A
#
# COMPACT_ATOMS: atom_id res chain seq x y z
N LEU A 1 -15.21 -6.60 13.34
CA LEU A 1 -14.67 -7.17 12.11
C LEU A 1 -14.42 -6.05 11.12
N GLN A 2 -13.18 -5.59 11.06
CA GLN A 2 -12.82 -4.41 10.27
C GLN A 2 -12.91 -4.67 8.75
N TYR A 3 -12.97 -5.92 8.31
CA TYR A 3 -12.91 -6.31 6.89
C TYR A 3 -13.88 -7.43 6.48
N GLY A 4 -14.84 -7.75 7.30
CA GLY A 4 -16.06 -8.40 6.82
C GLY A 4 -16.03 -9.90 6.56
N ILE A 5 -15.01 -10.66 6.98
CA ILE A 5 -15.16 -12.11 6.98
C ILE A 5 -16.04 -12.50 8.18
N PRO A 6 -17.15 -13.21 7.97
CA PRO A 6 -17.93 -13.76 9.06
C PRO A 6 -17.06 -14.64 9.97
N LEU A 7 -17.26 -14.53 11.28
CA LEU A 7 -16.45 -15.23 12.28
C LEU A 7 -16.52 -16.76 12.13
N ASP A 8 -17.65 -17.27 11.68
CA ASP A 8 -17.86 -18.69 11.40
C ASP A 8 -16.98 -19.19 10.23
N ILE A 9 -16.81 -18.37 9.17
CA ILE A 9 -15.91 -18.68 8.06
C ILE A 9 -14.46 -18.62 8.52
N ALA A 10 -14.07 -17.60 9.29
CA ALA A 10 -12.73 -17.50 9.85
C ALA A 10 -12.38 -18.75 10.70
N ARG A 11 -13.28 -19.17 11.59
CA ARG A 11 -13.11 -20.38 12.41
C ARG A 11 -13.02 -21.69 11.59
N GLN A 12 -13.70 -21.78 10.46
CA GLN A 12 -13.56 -22.91 9.55
C GLN A 12 -12.18 -22.93 8.89
N CYS A 13 -11.65 -21.76 8.52
CA CYS A 13 -10.34 -21.66 7.89
C CYS A 13 -9.18 -21.95 8.85
N GLU A 14 -9.34 -21.65 10.15
CA GLU A 14 -8.34 -22.02 11.17
C GLU A 14 -8.10 -23.52 11.30
N LYS A 15 -9.08 -24.34 10.89
CA LYS A 15 -9.08 -25.80 11.03
C LYS A 15 -8.74 -26.53 9.73
N THR A 16 -8.52 -25.80 8.65
CA THR A 16 -8.28 -26.38 7.31
C THR A 16 -6.99 -25.86 6.71
N ASP A 17 -6.32 -26.72 5.97
CA ASP A 17 -5.19 -26.29 5.15
C ASP A 17 -5.66 -25.32 4.05
N ILE A 18 -4.74 -24.46 3.63
CA ILE A 18 -4.98 -23.52 2.52
C ILE A 18 -4.96 -24.31 1.18
N PRO A 19 -5.96 -24.09 0.30
CA PRO A 19 -7.02 -23.10 0.35
C PRO A 19 -8.25 -23.56 1.17
N CYS A 20 -8.80 -22.65 1.99
CA CYS A 20 -10.03 -22.87 2.75
C CYS A 20 -11.25 -22.78 1.82
N PRO A 21 -12.03 -23.85 1.60
CA PRO A 21 -13.19 -23.82 0.68
C PRO A 21 -14.27 -22.82 1.09
N ALA A 22 -14.54 -22.69 2.39
CA ALA A 22 -15.54 -21.75 2.90
C ALA A 22 -15.18 -20.29 2.60
N LEU A 23 -13.88 -19.94 2.65
CA LEU A 23 -13.40 -18.62 2.27
C LEU A 23 -13.49 -18.40 0.76
N ALA A 24 -13.13 -19.42 -0.03
CA ALA A 24 -13.23 -19.34 -1.49
C ALA A 24 -14.68 -19.10 -1.93
N ASP A 25 -15.64 -19.82 -1.36
CA ASP A 25 -17.07 -19.63 -1.64
C ASP A 25 -17.57 -18.25 -1.20
N TYR A 26 -17.14 -17.78 -0.03
CA TYR A 26 -17.48 -16.45 0.46
C TYR A 26 -16.97 -15.36 -0.48
N LEU A 27 -15.72 -15.44 -0.92
CA LEU A 27 -15.13 -14.51 -1.85
C LEU A 27 -15.82 -14.58 -3.22
N ALA A 28 -16.11 -15.77 -3.74
CA ALA A 28 -16.84 -15.95 -5.00
C ALA A 28 -18.22 -15.28 -4.95
N LYS A 29 -18.97 -15.44 -3.86
CA LYS A 29 -20.25 -14.75 -3.67
C LYS A 29 -20.05 -13.23 -3.58
N GLY A 30 -19.01 -12.77 -2.92
CA GLY A 30 -18.64 -11.35 -2.86
C GLY A 30 -18.33 -10.77 -4.24
N TYR A 31 -17.59 -11.48 -5.10
CA TYR A 31 -17.31 -11.07 -6.47
C TYR A 31 -18.59 -10.96 -7.32
N VAL A 32 -19.56 -11.84 -7.12
CA VAL A 32 -20.85 -11.76 -7.81
C VAL A 32 -21.65 -10.56 -7.29
N LEU A 33 -21.76 -10.42 -5.97
CA LEU A 33 -22.53 -9.37 -5.32
C LEU A 33 -22.01 -7.97 -5.66
N TYR A 34 -20.69 -7.77 -5.61
CA TYR A 34 -20.05 -6.46 -5.84
C TYR A 34 -19.49 -6.29 -7.26
N ARG A 35 -19.96 -7.07 -8.22
CA ARG A 35 -19.44 -7.06 -9.60
C ARG A 35 -19.49 -5.68 -10.28
N LYS A 36 -20.55 -4.93 -10.03
CA LYS A 36 -20.74 -3.58 -10.58
C LYS A 36 -19.71 -2.61 -10.00
N GLU A 37 -19.58 -2.61 -8.70
CA GLU A 37 -18.67 -1.77 -7.93
C GLU A 37 -17.19 -2.08 -8.26
N LEU A 38 -16.86 -3.36 -8.39
CA LEU A 38 -15.52 -3.80 -8.81
C LEU A 38 -15.18 -3.30 -10.22
N LYS A 39 -16.14 -3.35 -11.16
CA LYS A 39 -15.96 -2.79 -12.50
C LYS A 39 -15.77 -1.27 -12.45
N GLN A 40 -16.53 -0.58 -11.61
CA GLN A 40 -16.41 0.87 -11.43
C GLN A 40 -15.04 1.22 -10.83
N ALA A 41 -14.58 0.50 -9.80
CA ALA A 41 -13.27 0.67 -9.21
C ALA A 41 -12.15 0.48 -10.23
N LEU A 42 -12.21 -0.60 -11.01
CA LEU A 42 -11.24 -0.86 -12.07
C LEU A 42 -11.21 0.24 -13.12
N THR A 43 -12.39 0.71 -13.56
CA THR A 43 -12.51 1.80 -14.53
C THR A 43 -11.94 3.09 -13.99
N PHE A 44 -12.22 3.41 -12.72
CA PHE A 44 -11.67 4.56 -12.02
C PHE A 44 -10.14 4.52 -11.98
N HIS A 45 -9.55 3.41 -11.51
CA HIS A 45 -8.10 3.27 -11.44
C HIS A 45 -7.42 3.33 -12.81
N LYS A 46 -7.99 2.68 -13.84
CA LYS A 46 -7.47 2.74 -15.20
C LYS A 46 -7.49 4.15 -15.78
N ARG A 47 -8.56 4.91 -15.51
CA ARG A 47 -8.66 6.31 -15.93
C ARG A 47 -7.66 7.17 -15.21
N TYR A 48 -7.64 7.12 -13.87
CA TYR A 48 -6.71 7.87 -13.05
C TYR A 48 -5.26 7.61 -13.47
N TRP A 49 -4.88 6.34 -13.61
CA TRP A 49 -3.52 5.98 -14.03
C TRP A 49 -3.16 6.49 -15.42
N ARG A 50 -4.10 6.46 -16.36
CA ARG A 50 -3.90 7.01 -17.71
C ARG A 50 -3.62 8.51 -17.68
N GLU A 51 -4.35 9.24 -16.84
CA GLU A 51 -4.25 10.70 -16.71
C GLU A 51 -2.98 11.13 -15.98
N HIS A 52 -2.59 10.42 -14.93
CA HIS A 52 -1.52 10.85 -14.00
C HIS A 52 -0.22 10.03 -14.06
N ARG A 53 -0.15 8.97 -14.87
CA ARG A 53 0.99 8.02 -14.85
C ARG A 53 2.36 8.65 -15.13
N LEU A 54 2.42 9.64 -16.01
CA LEU A 54 3.70 10.26 -16.38
C LEU A 54 4.21 11.12 -15.24
N GLU A 55 3.35 11.94 -14.67
CA GLU A 55 3.66 12.78 -13.52
C GLU A 55 4.05 11.90 -12.30
N THR A 56 3.24 10.89 -11.99
CA THR A 56 3.52 9.97 -10.87
C THR A 56 4.87 9.26 -11.05
N LYS A 57 5.16 8.76 -12.25
CA LYS A 57 6.45 8.10 -12.53
C LYS A 57 7.64 9.03 -12.41
N GLU A 58 7.50 10.27 -12.86
CA GLU A 58 8.57 11.27 -12.75
C GLU A 58 8.80 11.66 -11.29
N LYS A 59 7.74 11.88 -10.52
CA LYS A 59 7.83 12.13 -9.07
C LYS A 59 8.51 10.97 -8.35
N LEU A 60 8.08 9.73 -8.59
CA LEU A 60 8.70 8.56 -7.97
C LEU A 60 10.17 8.39 -8.39
N LYS A 61 10.51 8.65 -9.66
CA LYS A 61 11.89 8.64 -10.14
C LYS A 61 12.74 9.70 -9.42
N ASN A 62 12.19 10.90 -9.21
CA ASN A 62 12.88 11.97 -8.49
C ASN A 62 13.07 11.64 -7.00
N ILE A 63 12.07 11.03 -6.37
CA ILE A 63 12.14 10.57 -4.98
C ILE A 63 13.26 9.54 -4.82
N PHE A 64 13.24 8.47 -5.61
CA PHE A 64 14.16 7.33 -5.46
C PHE A 64 15.51 7.53 -6.15
N GLY A 65 15.64 8.54 -7.03
CA GLY A 65 16.87 8.80 -7.78
C GLY A 65 17.16 7.80 -8.91
N HIS A 66 16.24 6.88 -9.19
CA HIS A 66 16.36 5.90 -10.26
C HIS A 66 15.00 5.55 -10.87
N LYS A 67 15.01 4.92 -12.03
CA LYS A 67 13.79 4.44 -12.67
C LYS A 67 13.21 3.29 -11.85
N ILE A 68 11.95 3.45 -11.41
CA ILE A 68 11.23 2.39 -10.74
C ILE A 68 10.85 1.26 -11.72
N PRO A 69 10.81 -0.01 -11.26
CA PRO A 69 10.39 -1.13 -12.10
C PRO A 69 8.92 -1.02 -12.50
N PRO A 70 8.48 -1.77 -13.51
CA PRO A 70 7.06 -1.91 -13.79
C PRO A 70 6.36 -2.65 -12.65
N TYR A 71 5.23 -2.11 -12.21
CA TYR A 71 4.37 -2.71 -11.19
C TYR A 71 3.13 -3.34 -11.80
N THR A 72 2.70 -4.46 -11.24
CA THR A 72 1.38 -5.05 -11.49
C THR A 72 0.46 -4.68 -10.34
N VAL A 73 -0.66 -4.03 -10.64
CA VAL A 73 -1.67 -3.67 -9.64
C VAL A 73 -2.92 -4.48 -9.86
N ARG A 74 -3.37 -5.17 -8.82
CA ARG A 74 -4.61 -5.95 -8.81
C ARG A 74 -5.60 -5.35 -7.84
N LEU A 75 -6.87 -5.30 -8.23
CA LEU A 75 -7.97 -4.99 -7.34
C LEU A 75 -8.61 -6.31 -6.89
N ASN A 76 -8.52 -6.58 -5.63
CA ASN A 76 -9.03 -7.81 -5.02
C ASN A 76 -10.04 -7.51 -3.92
N LEU A 77 -10.95 -8.44 -3.68
CA LEU A 77 -11.68 -8.51 -2.43
C LEU A 77 -10.74 -9.16 -1.42
N GLN A 78 -10.21 -8.38 -0.49
CA GLN A 78 -9.30 -8.87 0.53
C GLN A 78 -10.05 -9.01 1.85
N CYS A 79 -9.69 -10.03 2.58
CA CYS A 79 -10.27 -10.35 3.87
C CYS A 79 -9.51 -9.68 5.02
N ASP A 80 -8.26 -9.36 4.79
CA ASP A 80 -7.33 -8.76 5.73
C ASP A 80 -6.74 -7.47 5.13
N GLY A 81 -6.62 -6.48 5.96
CA GLY A 81 -5.93 -5.25 5.63
C GLY A 81 -6.57 -4.41 4.51
N ILE A 82 -5.90 -3.33 4.20
CA ILE A 82 -6.31 -2.32 3.22
C ILE A 82 -5.79 -2.71 1.84
N SER A 83 -4.56 -3.17 1.80
CA SER A 83 -3.81 -3.61 0.64
C SER A 83 -2.56 -4.35 1.10
N ASN A 84 -1.87 -4.96 0.17
CA ASN A 84 -0.57 -5.58 0.40
C ASN A 84 0.26 -5.58 -0.88
N TRP A 85 1.54 -5.89 -0.74
CA TRP A 85 2.47 -6.01 -1.86
C TRP A 85 3.44 -7.17 -1.65
N TYR A 86 3.91 -7.70 -2.77
CA TYR A 86 5.01 -8.65 -2.80
C TYR A 86 5.92 -8.28 -3.99
N GLY A 87 7.09 -7.74 -3.68
CA GLY A 87 7.96 -7.16 -4.70
C GLY A 87 7.20 -6.11 -5.53
N THR A 88 7.10 -6.30 -6.84
CA THR A 88 6.42 -5.40 -7.77
C THR A 88 4.93 -5.71 -7.99
N ASP A 89 4.38 -6.69 -7.30
CA ASP A 89 2.95 -7.00 -7.31
C ASP A 89 2.24 -6.32 -6.14
N ILE A 90 1.26 -5.47 -6.45
CA ILE A 90 0.45 -4.74 -5.47
C ILE A 90 -0.99 -5.22 -5.54
N SER A 91 -1.56 -5.53 -4.40
CA SER A 91 -2.95 -5.90 -4.26
C SER A 91 -3.70 -4.83 -3.46
N ILE A 92 -4.65 -4.17 -4.09
CA ILE A 92 -5.48 -3.14 -3.48
C ILE A 92 -6.83 -3.73 -3.10
N ASN A 93 -7.25 -3.54 -1.86
CA ASN A 93 -8.55 -3.99 -1.41
C ASN A 93 -9.67 -3.15 -2.03
N ALA A 94 -10.44 -3.77 -2.92
CA ALA A 94 -11.51 -3.11 -3.65
C ALA A 94 -12.68 -2.66 -2.75
N PHE A 95 -12.84 -3.22 -1.56
CA PHE A 95 -13.85 -2.74 -0.60
C PHE A 95 -13.63 -1.30 -0.15
N GLN A 96 -12.41 -0.80 -0.22
CA GLN A 96 -12.14 0.61 0.06
C GLN A 96 -12.80 1.55 -0.94
N TYR A 97 -12.96 1.12 -2.20
CA TYR A 97 -13.65 1.90 -3.22
C TYR A 97 -15.16 2.08 -2.91
N LEU A 98 -15.73 1.18 -2.12
CA LEU A 98 -17.13 1.25 -1.70
C LEU A 98 -17.36 2.35 -0.63
N ARG A 99 -16.29 2.90 -0.05
CA ARG A 99 -16.37 4.01 0.89
C ARG A 99 -16.61 5.33 0.15
N PRO A 100 -17.26 6.33 0.78
CA PRO A 100 -17.55 7.63 0.16
C PRO A 100 -16.29 8.35 -0.37
N GLU A 101 -15.17 8.12 0.25
CA GLU A 101 -13.91 8.81 0.01
C GLU A 101 -13.07 8.12 -1.07
N LYS A 102 -13.54 8.19 -2.31
CA LYS A 102 -12.88 7.54 -3.46
C LYS A 102 -11.44 7.97 -3.70
N HIS A 103 -11.05 9.17 -3.30
CA HIS A 103 -9.67 9.66 -3.38
C HIS A 103 -8.70 8.85 -2.50
N ARG A 104 -9.16 8.21 -1.43
CA ARG A 104 -8.33 7.31 -0.61
C ARG A 104 -7.78 6.13 -1.39
N HIS A 105 -8.47 5.68 -2.44
CA HIS A 105 -7.98 4.59 -3.28
C HIS A 105 -6.68 4.89 -4.01
N VAL A 106 -6.57 6.11 -4.52
CA VAL A 106 -5.37 6.57 -5.20
C VAL A 106 -4.22 6.68 -4.22
N ARG A 107 -4.51 7.23 -3.05
CA ARG A 107 -3.54 7.35 -1.96
C ARG A 107 -3.00 6.00 -1.54
N THR A 108 -3.89 5.03 -1.34
CA THR A 108 -3.48 3.67 -0.99
C THR A 108 -2.56 3.09 -2.06
N LEU A 109 -2.87 3.28 -3.34
CA LEU A 109 -2.00 2.83 -4.43
C LEU A 109 -0.62 3.49 -4.37
N LEU A 110 -0.55 4.81 -4.20
CA LEU A 110 0.73 5.53 -4.06
C LEU A 110 1.50 5.08 -2.83
N TRP A 111 0.81 4.86 -1.74
CA TRP A 111 1.37 4.36 -0.49
C TRP A 111 2.06 3.01 -0.72
N GLU A 112 1.35 2.04 -1.27
CA GLU A 112 1.90 0.71 -1.52
C GLU A 112 3.05 0.71 -2.53
N LEU A 113 3.01 1.57 -3.54
CA LEU A 113 4.12 1.77 -4.47
C LEU A 113 5.38 2.27 -3.75
N ILE A 114 5.23 3.25 -2.87
CA ILE A 114 6.34 3.81 -2.11
C ILE A 114 6.87 2.80 -1.08
N LEU A 115 5.98 2.12 -0.36
CA LEU A 115 6.35 1.06 0.58
C LEU A 115 7.19 -0.01 -0.09
N SER A 116 6.65 -0.60 -1.15
CA SER A 116 7.31 -1.67 -1.89
C SER A 116 8.67 -1.23 -2.42
N GLN A 117 8.76 -0.05 -3.04
CA GLN A 117 10.02 0.45 -3.58
C GLN A 117 11.05 0.73 -2.49
N THR A 118 10.62 1.35 -1.39
CA THR A 118 11.49 1.63 -0.23
C THR A 118 12.04 0.33 0.36
N PHE A 119 11.16 -0.65 0.57
CA PHE A 119 11.55 -1.95 1.09
C PHE A 119 12.59 -2.62 0.18
N MET A 120 12.35 -2.65 -1.12
CA MET A 120 13.29 -3.22 -2.08
C MET A 120 14.64 -2.48 -2.10
N ASP A 121 14.63 -1.16 -1.98
CA ASP A 121 15.87 -0.37 -2.00
C ASP A 121 16.67 -0.52 -0.71
N ILE A 122 16.00 -0.68 0.44
CA ILE A 122 16.67 -1.03 1.70
C ILE A 122 17.27 -2.44 1.59
N ARG A 123 16.52 -3.43 1.10
CA ARG A 123 17.01 -4.82 0.97
C ARG A 123 18.14 -5.00 -0.04
N LYS A 124 18.32 -4.09 -0.98
CA LYS A 124 19.51 -4.07 -1.86
C LYS A 124 20.79 -3.65 -1.13
N ARG A 125 20.68 -2.99 0.02
CA ARG A 125 21.81 -2.41 0.74
C ARG A 125 22.13 -3.14 2.03
N TYR A 126 21.09 -3.56 2.73
CA TYR A 126 21.17 -4.11 4.08
C TYR A 126 20.64 -5.54 4.08
N SER A 127 21.39 -6.43 4.70
CA SER A 127 21.01 -7.82 4.87
C SER A 127 19.89 -7.98 5.91
N ALA A 128 19.31 -9.18 5.96
CA ALA A 128 18.33 -9.52 6.99
C ALA A 128 18.96 -9.63 8.40
N ASP A 129 20.27 -9.83 8.48
CA ASP A 129 20.99 -9.85 9.76
C ASP A 129 21.22 -8.44 10.33
N GLU A 130 21.27 -7.42 9.47
CA GLU A 130 21.40 -6.02 9.88
C GLU A 130 20.07 -5.42 10.31
N PHE A 131 19.01 -5.67 9.52
CA PHE A 131 17.63 -5.25 9.79
C PHE A 131 16.67 -6.37 9.46
N ASP A 132 15.84 -6.76 10.41
CA ASP A 132 14.77 -7.72 10.14
C ASP A 132 13.65 -7.10 9.28
N ASP A 133 12.73 -7.93 8.79
CA ASP A 133 11.67 -7.47 7.88
C ASP A 133 10.69 -6.50 8.55
N ASN A 134 10.47 -6.59 9.86
CA ASN A 134 9.62 -5.66 10.60
C ASN A 134 10.25 -4.28 10.72
N GLN A 135 11.57 -4.23 10.95
CA GLN A 135 12.32 -2.98 11.00
C GLN A 135 12.30 -2.29 9.63
N VAL A 136 12.58 -3.03 8.55
CA VAL A 136 12.54 -2.50 7.18
C VAL A 136 11.14 -2.05 6.81
N TRP A 137 10.12 -2.80 7.20
CA TRP A 137 8.72 -2.42 7.00
C TRP A 137 8.37 -1.13 7.76
N GLY A 138 8.76 -1.01 9.02
CA GLY A 138 8.54 0.22 9.79
C GLY A 138 9.23 1.44 9.18
N MET A 139 10.47 1.28 8.66
CA MET A 139 11.16 2.35 7.93
C MET A 139 10.44 2.72 6.63
N ALA A 140 9.93 1.73 5.90
CA ALA A 140 9.19 1.96 4.67
C ALA A 140 7.87 2.71 4.92
N GLU A 141 7.14 2.37 5.99
CA GLU A 141 5.92 3.07 6.43
C GLU A 141 6.19 4.54 6.74
N LEU A 142 7.20 4.82 7.55
CA LEU A 142 7.59 6.18 7.90
C LEU A 142 8.04 6.99 6.66
N THR A 143 8.73 6.33 5.73
CA THR A 143 9.14 6.92 4.46
C THR A 143 7.93 7.24 3.60
N ALA A 144 6.96 6.34 3.48
CA ALA A 144 5.76 6.56 2.68
C ALA A 144 4.95 7.76 3.18
N VAL A 145 4.77 7.90 4.50
CA VAL A 145 4.15 9.10 5.11
C VAL A 145 4.88 10.36 4.67
N SER A 146 6.19 10.38 4.84
CA SER A 146 7.04 11.55 4.55
C SER A 146 7.02 11.93 3.06
N CYS A 147 7.11 10.93 2.16
CA CYS A 147 7.02 11.12 0.71
C CYS A 147 5.69 11.75 0.30
N ILE A 148 4.59 11.17 0.80
CA ILE A 148 3.26 11.59 0.38
C ILE A 148 2.96 13.00 0.88
N GLN A 149 3.34 13.33 2.10
CA GLN A 149 3.15 14.67 2.64
C GLN A 149 4.02 15.72 1.96
N THR A 150 5.23 15.37 1.56
CA THR A 150 6.22 16.33 1.03
C THR A 150 6.15 16.44 -0.50
N ASP A 151 6.13 15.31 -1.21
CA ASP A 151 6.30 15.30 -2.67
C ASP A 151 4.99 15.19 -3.44
N PHE A 152 3.91 14.73 -2.79
CA PHE A 152 2.58 14.63 -3.41
C PHE A 152 1.59 15.68 -2.91
N GLU A 153 2.03 16.60 -2.02
CA GLU A 153 1.27 17.77 -1.52
C GLU A 153 -0.12 17.42 -0.96
N HIS A 154 -0.31 16.21 -0.52
CA HIS A 154 -1.56 15.81 0.10
C HIS A 154 -1.57 16.23 1.58
N ASN A 155 -1.76 17.52 1.81
CA ASN A 155 -2.02 18.11 3.12
C ASN A 155 -3.44 17.77 3.59
N SER A 156 -3.70 16.57 4.00
CA SER A 156 -4.95 16.30 4.69
C SER A 156 -4.69 15.95 6.14
N GLU A 157 -5.34 16.66 7.04
CA GLU A 157 -5.42 16.37 8.47
C GLU A 157 -5.96 14.94 8.76
N ASP A 158 -6.64 14.35 7.79
CA ASP A 158 -7.14 12.97 7.77
C ASP A 158 -6.07 11.87 7.69
N TRP A 159 -4.80 12.22 7.74
CA TRP A 159 -3.73 11.24 7.73
C TRP A 159 -3.34 10.78 9.14
N SER A 160 -4.29 10.35 9.93
CA SER A 160 -4.05 9.39 11.02
C SER A 160 -3.62 8.03 10.44
N ILE A 161 -2.60 8.07 9.59
CA ILE A 161 -2.20 6.96 8.75
C ILE A 161 -0.90 6.44 9.25
N GLY A 162 -0.88 5.19 9.41
CA GLY A 162 0.20 4.42 9.91
C GLY A 162 -0.13 3.88 11.28
N TYR A 163 0.73 3.06 11.72
CA TYR A 163 0.61 2.37 12.98
C TYR A 163 0.93 3.32 14.13
N GLU A 164 0.12 3.27 15.16
CA GLU A 164 0.26 4.14 16.35
C GLU A 164 1.65 4.05 16.96
N GLU A 165 2.27 2.88 16.91
CA GLU A 165 3.62 2.61 17.39
C GLU A 165 4.71 3.42 16.67
N LEU A 166 4.45 3.84 15.44
CA LEU A 166 5.38 4.62 14.64
C LEU A 166 5.21 6.15 14.82
N GLU A 167 4.10 6.57 15.44
CA GLU A 167 3.76 7.99 15.66
C GLU A 167 4.94 8.81 16.24
N PRO A 168 5.61 8.37 17.32
CA PRO A 168 6.68 9.15 17.93
C PRO A 168 7.88 9.41 17.01
N ARG A 169 8.04 8.61 15.96
CA ARG A 169 9.17 8.71 15.02
C ARG A 169 8.84 9.50 13.76
N ARG A 170 7.56 9.77 13.48
CA ARG A 170 7.12 10.40 12.23
C ARG A 170 7.74 11.76 12.00
N GLU A 171 7.69 12.64 12.98
CA GLU A 171 8.21 14.00 12.85
C GLU A 171 9.73 14.01 12.65
N MET A 172 10.45 13.12 13.34
CA MET A 172 11.88 12.97 13.16
C MET A 172 12.23 12.48 11.74
N VAL A 173 11.55 11.43 11.27
CA VAL A 173 11.79 10.87 9.95
C VAL A 173 11.40 11.86 8.85
N LYS A 174 10.29 12.57 8.99
CA LYS A 174 9.87 13.64 8.10
C LYS A 174 10.92 14.76 8.03
N PHE A 175 11.46 15.16 9.17
CA PHE A 175 12.51 16.17 9.23
C PHE A 175 13.78 15.73 8.49
N ILE A 176 14.22 14.49 8.66
CA ILE A 176 15.38 13.91 7.95
C ILE A 176 15.06 13.83 6.46
N TYR A 177 13.89 13.31 6.11
CA TYR A 177 13.43 13.16 4.73
C TYR A 177 13.42 14.49 3.97
N GLN A 178 12.91 15.55 4.57
CA GLN A 178 12.86 16.88 3.97
C GLN A 178 14.23 17.52 3.71
N ARG A 179 15.25 17.12 4.48
CA ARG A 179 16.64 17.63 4.36
C ARG A 179 17.56 16.75 3.54
N ARG A 180 17.07 15.62 3.03
CA ARG A 180 17.86 14.73 2.20
C ARG A 180 18.37 15.43 0.93
N LYS A 181 19.57 15.13 0.52
CA LYS A 181 20.11 15.52 -0.78
C LYS A 181 19.55 14.63 -1.89
N ASN A 182 19.38 13.36 -1.59
CA ASN A 182 18.80 12.33 -2.44
C ASN A 182 18.30 11.18 -1.58
N PHE A 183 17.61 10.21 -2.19
CA PHE A 183 17.03 9.07 -1.46
C PHE A 183 18.11 8.15 -0.86
N ARG A 184 19.26 8.07 -1.50
CA ARG A 184 20.39 7.31 -0.98
C ARG A 184 20.92 7.87 0.33
N ASP A 185 21.11 9.18 0.38
CA ASP A 185 21.54 9.94 1.56
C ASP A 185 20.53 9.81 2.74
N TYR A 186 19.24 9.68 2.40
CA TYR A 186 18.20 9.46 3.40
C TYR A 186 18.24 8.07 4.04
N LEU A 187 18.67 7.05 3.30
CA LEU A 187 18.75 5.68 3.79
C LEU A 187 20.06 5.39 4.59
N GLU A 188 21.06 6.24 4.52
CA GLU A 188 22.30 6.20 5.29
C GLU A 188 22.15 6.88 6.66
#